data_68b25c1545a2e9d0fe2b97bbb514176e
#
_entry.id   68b25c1545a2e9d0fe2b97bbb514176e
#
_cell.length_a   1.000
_cell.length_b   1.000
_cell.length_c   1.000
_cell.angle_alpha   90.00
_cell.angle_beta   90.00
_cell.angle_gamma   90.00
#
_symmetry.space_group_name_H-M   'P 1'
#
loop_
_entity.id
_entity.type
_entity.pdbx_description
1 polymer ?
#
loop_
_entity_poly.entity_id
_entity_poly.type
_entity_poly.pdbx_seq_one_letter_code
_entity_poly.pdbx_strand_id
1 'polypeptide(L)'
;MCPNKKHLRETNILIIFRIFVILKKNYHPLMKSACRYILILSLVFPMVMNLAGCGGGKSYRTMQGGVWNTTYNINYRADRDLSDSVLAVMRQVELSLSPFCDSSLITRINRGEDLAADSLLRRIFTASLHVNAESNGAFDPTVAPLVNLWGFGYRNSGTEPSQGMIDSIMPLVGIASCSLDPDGHILKKSPGTEFNFSAITKGYGCDLVGEMLRRNGCEDYMVEIGGEIALSGRNPRGDKWHIMVDAPIENDTAVVHERMTVIAVSDAGVATSGNYRNFKTTASGRIWHTISPVTGRPAHTDLLSATVIAPNAMLADAYATSCMAMNCAEALAMLERTERVEGLLVTLNPSDSTFTATATTGFPKALR
;
A
#
# COMPACT_ATOMS: atom_id res chain seq x y z
N MET A 1 -1.03 16.09 39.63
CA MET A 1 -0.28 15.41 40.72
C MET A 1 -1.10 14.23 41.21
N CYS A 2 -0.78 13.00 40.83
CA CYS A 2 -1.45 11.81 41.36
C CYS A 2 -0.76 11.35 42.64
N PRO A 3 -1.49 10.97 43.68
CA PRO A 3 -0.88 10.50 44.92
C PRO A 3 -0.27 9.12 44.77
N ASN A 4 0.85 8.96 45.43
CA ASN A 4 1.84 7.87 45.35
C ASN A 4 1.22 6.51 45.72
N LYS A 5 1.06 5.60 44.79
CA LYS A 5 0.50 4.24 44.95
C LYS A 5 1.26 3.34 45.95
N LYS A 6 2.44 3.72 46.40
CA LYS A 6 3.26 2.96 47.37
C LYS A 6 2.69 3.10 48.80
N HIS A 7 2.19 4.28 49.16
CA HIS A 7 1.65 4.53 50.53
C HIS A 7 0.31 3.82 50.78
N LEU A 8 -0.51 3.64 49.76
CA LEU A 8 -1.79 2.91 49.89
C LEU A 8 -1.62 1.39 50.09
N ARG A 9 -0.54 0.82 49.58
CA ARG A 9 -0.26 -0.63 49.75
C ARG A 9 0.22 -0.98 51.16
N GLU A 10 1.01 -0.13 51.78
CA GLU A 10 1.55 -0.40 53.14
C GLU A 10 0.44 -0.21 54.21
N THR A 11 -0.45 0.76 54.05
CA THR A 11 -1.56 0.99 54.96
C THR A 11 -2.57 -0.17 54.96
N ASN A 12 -2.86 -0.74 53.79
CA ASN A 12 -3.80 -1.87 53.66
C ASN A 12 -3.22 -3.18 54.28
N ILE A 13 -1.92 -3.40 54.17
CA ILE A 13 -1.28 -4.58 54.76
C ILE A 13 -1.29 -4.51 56.29
N LEU A 14 -1.10 -3.32 56.88
CA LEU A 14 -1.13 -3.15 58.34
C LEU A 14 -2.55 -3.32 58.91
N ILE A 15 -3.56 -2.88 58.19
CA ILE A 15 -4.99 -3.04 58.58
C ILE A 15 -5.37 -4.52 58.55
N ILE A 16 -4.98 -5.26 57.53
CA ILE A 16 -5.26 -6.69 57.40
C ILE A 16 -4.55 -7.49 58.50
N PHE A 17 -3.30 -7.12 58.86
CA PHE A 17 -2.55 -7.76 59.92
C PHE A 17 -3.18 -7.52 61.29
N ARG A 18 -3.69 -6.32 61.60
CA ARG A 18 -4.40 -6.01 62.83
C ARG A 18 -5.72 -6.77 62.96
N ILE A 19 -6.48 -6.90 61.90
CA ILE A 19 -7.71 -7.69 61.85
C ILE A 19 -7.40 -9.18 62.10
N PHE A 20 -6.28 -9.70 61.58
CA PHE A 20 -5.84 -11.07 61.72
C PHE A 20 -5.47 -11.38 63.23
N VAL A 21 -4.84 -10.46 63.92
CA VAL A 21 -4.47 -10.58 65.33
C VAL A 21 -5.69 -10.56 66.25
N ILE A 22 -6.70 -9.75 65.96
CA ILE A 22 -7.95 -9.64 66.73
C ILE A 22 -8.80 -10.89 66.58
N LEU A 23 -8.85 -11.47 65.37
CA LEU A 23 -9.64 -12.67 65.06
C LEU A 23 -9.03 -13.94 65.69
N LYS A 24 -7.72 -13.96 65.99
CA LYS A 24 -7.01 -15.11 66.55
C LYS A 24 -7.32 -15.37 68.02
N LYS A 25 -7.91 -14.38 68.73
CA LYS A 25 -8.04 -14.41 70.18
C LYS A 25 -9.37 -14.95 70.70
N ASN A 26 -10.45 -15.08 69.92
CA ASN A 26 -11.80 -15.27 70.42
C ASN A 26 -12.72 -16.30 69.70
N TYR A 27 -12.22 -17.39 69.07
CA TYR A 27 -13.15 -18.26 68.31
C TYR A 27 -13.08 -19.75 68.62
N HIS A 28 -14.24 -20.38 68.65
CA HIS A 28 -14.54 -21.81 68.88
C HIS A 28 -13.99 -22.70 67.72
N PRO A 29 -13.61 -23.98 67.99
CA PRO A 29 -12.88 -24.80 66.99
C PRO A 29 -13.61 -25.08 65.68
N LEU A 30 -14.94 -25.10 65.66
CA LEU A 30 -15.74 -25.30 64.41
C LEU A 30 -15.73 -24.11 63.45
N MET A 31 -15.55 -22.90 63.93
CA MET A 31 -15.47 -21.68 63.11
C MET A 31 -14.07 -21.47 62.50
N LYS A 32 -13.04 -22.16 62.99
CA LYS A 32 -11.67 -22.09 62.46
C LYS A 32 -11.54 -22.67 61.07
N SER A 33 -12.37 -23.65 60.69
CA SER A 33 -12.38 -24.23 59.35
C SER A 33 -13.02 -23.28 58.33
N ALA A 34 -14.22 -22.73 58.65
CA ALA A 34 -14.93 -21.81 57.74
C ALA A 34 -14.15 -20.50 57.48
N CYS A 35 -13.57 -19.90 58.52
CA CYS A 35 -12.72 -18.71 58.38
C CYS A 35 -11.47 -18.97 57.57
N ARG A 36 -10.91 -20.17 57.63
CA ARG A 36 -9.73 -20.55 56.86
C ARG A 36 -10.03 -20.68 55.37
N TYR A 37 -11.21 -21.21 54.99
CA TYR A 37 -11.67 -21.27 53.63
C TYR A 37 -12.05 -19.88 53.06
N ILE A 38 -12.69 -19.03 53.84
CA ILE A 38 -13.02 -17.65 53.47
C ILE A 38 -11.73 -16.82 53.27
N LEU A 39 -10.71 -17.00 54.12
CA LEU A 39 -9.43 -16.30 53.97
C LEU A 39 -8.65 -16.79 52.77
N ILE A 40 -8.66 -18.09 52.47
CA ILE A 40 -8.04 -18.64 51.25
C ILE A 40 -8.76 -18.17 50.02
N LEU A 41 -10.10 -18.15 49.99
CA LEU A 41 -10.90 -17.60 48.88
C LEU A 41 -10.67 -16.12 48.71
N SER A 42 -10.54 -15.32 49.76
CA SER A 42 -10.31 -13.85 49.68
C SER A 42 -8.87 -13.50 49.24
N LEU A 43 -7.92 -14.39 49.37
CA LEU A 43 -6.53 -14.26 48.88
C LEU A 43 -6.37 -14.77 47.43
N VAL A 44 -7.09 -15.86 47.08
CA VAL A 44 -7.03 -16.47 45.76
C VAL A 44 -7.86 -15.69 44.74
N PHE A 45 -9.04 -15.14 45.12
CA PHE A 45 -9.93 -14.41 44.25
C PHE A 45 -9.29 -13.15 43.62
N PRO A 46 -8.59 -12.25 44.36
CA PRO A 46 -7.88 -11.13 43.74
C PRO A 46 -6.64 -11.56 42.93
N MET A 47 -6.04 -12.73 43.23
CA MET A 47 -4.91 -13.25 42.46
C MET A 47 -5.36 -13.84 41.11
N VAL A 48 -6.52 -14.49 41.06
CA VAL A 48 -7.14 -14.96 39.82
C VAL A 48 -7.69 -13.80 38.97
N MET A 49 -8.25 -12.76 39.60
CA MET A 49 -8.68 -11.54 38.90
C MET A 49 -7.51 -10.73 38.33
N ASN A 50 -6.34 -10.74 38.96
CA ASN A 50 -5.14 -10.08 38.42
C ASN A 50 -4.48 -10.87 37.26
N LEU A 51 -4.74 -12.16 37.13
CA LEU A 51 -4.31 -12.97 35.97
C LEU A 51 -5.23 -12.82 34.76
N ALA A 52 -6.49 -12.40 34.96
CA ALA A 52 -7.43 -12.11 33.89
C ALA A 52 -7.33 -10.65 33.35
N GLY A 53 -6.50 -9.81 33.94
CA GLY A 53 -6.43 -8.37 33.67
C GLY A 53 -5.25 -7.88 32.84
N CYS A 54 -4.45 -8.74 32.21
CA CYS A 54 -3.36 -8.35 31.31
C CYS A 54 -3.64 -8.71 29.83
N GLY A 55 -4.88 -8.63 29.40
CA GLY A 55 -5.23 -8.51 28.00
C GLY A 55 -5.22 -7.01 27.64
N GLY A 56 -4.07 -6.45 27.26
CA GLY A 56 -4.01 -5.14 26.66
C GLY A 56 -4.91 -5.16 25.42
N GLY A 57 -6.07 -4.46 25.49
CA GLY A 57 -7.00 -4.40 24.37
C GLY A 57 -6.29 -3.86 23.13
N LYS A 58 -6.64 -4.36 21.93
CA LYS A 58 -6.12 -3.83 20.67
C LYS A 58 -6.37 -2.33 20.60
N SER A 59 -5.33 -1.56 20.34
CA SER A 59 -5.38 -0.11 20.11
C SER A 59 -4.81 0.24 18.75
N TYR A 60 -5.22 1.40 18.21
CA TYR A 60 -4.61 1.90 16.99
C TYR A 60 -3.18 2.36 17.24
N ARG A 61 -2.31 1.98 16.31
CA ARG A 61 -0.89 2.34 16.25
C ARG A 61 -0.64 3.01 14.91
N THR A 62 0.28 3.95 14.90
CA THR A 62 0.68 4.68 13.70
C THR A 62 2.19 4.54 13.55
N MET A 63 2.66 4.25 12.33
CA MET A 63 4.06 4.36 11.96
C MET A 63 4.21 5.13 10.66
N GLN A 64 5.28 5.91 10.55
CA GLN A 64 5.60 6.74 9.39
C GLN A 64 7.10 6.69 9.13
N GLY A 65 7.49 6.84 7.86
CA GLY A 65 8.91 6.85 7.49
C GLY A 65 9.10 6.93 5.98
N GLY A 66 10.33 6.66 5.55
CA GLY A 66 10.72 6.62 4.14
C GLY A 66 10.99 5.20 3.67
N VAL A 67 10.57 4.87 2.44
CA VAL A 67 10.86 3.60 1.77
C VAL A 67 10.82 3.82 0.24
N TRP A 68 11.64 3.13 -0.54
CA TRP A 68 11.66 3.13 -2.01
C TRP A 68 11.59 4.52 -2.63
N ASN A 69 12.36 5.46 -2.06
CA ASN A 69 12.41 6.86 -2.47
C ASN A 69 11.07 7.62 -2.32
N THR A 70 10.18 7.15 -1.45
CA THR A 70 8.91 7.79 -1.09
C THR A 70 8.66 7.66 0.42
N THR A 71 7.48 8.09 0.89
CA THR A 71 7.06 7.98 2.29
C THR A 71 6.02 6.89 2.47
N TYR A 72 5.88 6.42 3.70
CA TYR A 72 4.76 5.57 4.11
C TYR A 72 4.07 6.11 5.36
N ASN A 73 2.78 5.86 5.47
CA ASN A 73 1.94 6.14 6.63
C ASN A 73 1.02 4.94 6.88
N ILE A 74 1.23 4.26 8.01
CA ILE A 74 0.54 3.01 8.31
C ILE A 74 -0.19 3.15 9.64
N ASN A 75 -1.50 2.92 9.62
CA ASN A 75 -2.36 2.85 10.80
C ASN A 75 -2.92 1.44 10.91
N TYR A 76 -2.76 0.80 12.08
CA TYR A 76 -3.28 -0.55 12.31
C TYR A 76 -3.70 -0.75 13.77
N ARG A 77 -4.69 -1.60 13.99
CA ARG A 77 -5.21 -1.90 15.32
C ARG A 77 -4.64 -3.23 15.81
N ALA A 78 -3.76 -3.16 16.83
CA ALA A 78 -3.06 -4.33 17.37
C ALA A 78 -2.88 -4.22 18.89
N ASP A 79 -2.63 -5.37 19.52
CA ASP A 79 -2.24 -5.48 20.93
C ASP A 79 -0.74 -5.23 21.15
N ARG A 80 0.08 -5.35 20.10
CA ARG A 80 1.53 -5.19 20.12
C ARG A 80 2.05 -4.35 18.96
N ASP A 81 3.30 -3.93 19.05
CA ASP A 81 4.00 -3.27 17.95
C ASP A 81 4.42 -4.29 16.88
N LEU A 82 4.17 -3.95 15.61
CA LEU A 82 4.50 -4.76 14.42
C LEU A 82 5.44 -4.01 13.45
N SER A 83 6.04 -2.90 13.90
CA SER A 83 6.88 -2.05 13.04
C SER A 83 8.03 -2.82 12.39
N ASP A 84 8.74 -3.65 13.14
CA ASP A 84 9.85 -4.47 12.59
C ASP A 84 9.34 -5.47 11.52
N SER A 85 8.15 -6.03 11.71
CA SER A 85 7.53 -6.92 10.74
C SER A 85 7.13 -6.19 9.46
N VAL A 86 6.61 -4.96 9.57
CA VAL A 86 6.31 -4.09 8.42
C VAL A 86 7.59 -3.82 7.62
N LEU A 87 8.66 -3.38 8.29
CA LEU A 87 9.94 -3.08 7.63
C LEU A 87 10.55 -4.33 6.97
N ALA A 88 10.40 -5.50 7.59
CA ALA A 88 10.86 -6.76 7.01
C ALA A 88 10.12 -7.09 5.70
N VAL A 89 8.78 -6.88 5.63
CA VAL A 89 8.00 -7.05 4.40
C VAL A 89 8.48 -6.08 3.32
N MET A 90 8.64 -4.79 3.65
CA MET A 90 9.14 -3.78 2.70
C MET A 90 10.52 -4.15 2.15
N ARG A 91 11.40 -4.69 3.01
CA ARG A 91 12.72 -5.17 2.58
C ARG A 91 12.63 -6.38 1.64
N GLN A 92 11.71 -7.31 1.88
CA GLN A 92 11.47 -8.45 0.97
C GLN A 92 11.02 -7.98 -0.42
N VAL A 93 10.08 -7.00 -0.47
CA VAL A 93 9.64 -6.40 -1.73
C VAL A 93 10.81 -5.76 -2.49
N GLU A 94 11.66 -5.00 -1.79
CA GLU A 94 12.84 -4.37 -2.39
C GLU A 94 13.80 -5.41 -3.00
N LEU A 95 14.12 -6.46 -2.25
CA LEU A 95 15.05 -7.52 -2.68
C LEU A 95 14.50 -8.39 -3.82
N SER A 96 13.19 -8.49 -3.96
CA SER A 96 12.56 -9.22 -5.05
C SER A 96 12.35 -8.34 -6.29
N LEU A 97 11.78 -7.14 -6.14
CA LEU A 97 11.10 -6.41 -7.22
C LEU A 97 11.74 -5.07 -7.60
N SER A 98 12.70 -4.54 -6.83
CA SER A 98 13.24 -3.21 -7.10
C SER A 98 14.23 -3.21 -8.26
N PRO A 99 13.96 -2.49 -9.38
CA PRO A 99 14.93 -2.33 -10.46
C PRO A 99 16.09 -1.38 -10.08
N PHE A 100 16.00 -0.71 -8.93
CA PHE A 100 17.01 0.21 -8.39
C PHE A 100 17.96 -0.46 -7.39
N CYS A 101 17.70 -1.71 -7.02
CA CYS A 101 18.55 -2.51 -6.13
C CYS A 101 19.34 -3.53 -6.98
N ASP A 102 20.65 -3.38 -7.04
CA ASP A 102 21.53 -4.21 -7.86
C ASP A 102 21.46 -5.71 -7.52
N SER A 103 21.20 -6.04 -6.26
CA SER A 103 21.09 -7.41 -5.77
C SER A 103 19.67 -7.96 -5.80
N SER A 104 18.68 -7.20 -6.27
CA SER A 104 17.30 -7.68 -6.34
C SER A 104 17.16 -8.78 -7.38
N LEU A 105 16.17 -9.67 -7.12
CA LEU A 105 15.90 -10.79 -8.03
C LEU A 105 15.57 -10.31 -9.44
N ILE A 106 14.71 -9.28 -9.57
CA ILE A 106 14.32 -8.76 -10.89
C ILE A 106 15.49 -8.13 -11.64
N THR A 107 16.41 -7.40 -10.94
CA THR A 107 17.59 -6.82 -11.57
C THR A 107 18.53 -7.89 -12.10
N ARG A 108 18.72 -8.97 -11.37
CA ARG A 108 19.54 -10.12 -11.76
C ARG A 108 18.93 -10.87 -12.96
N ILE A 109 17.60 -11.10 -12.95
CA ILE A 109 16.87 -11.69 -14.10
C ILE A 109 16.97 -10.77 -15.33
N ASN A 110 16.87 -9.45 -15.17
CA ASN A 110 17.03 -8.49 -16.26
C ASN A 110 18.44 -8.54 -16.87
N ARG A 111 19.46 -8.81 -16.07
CA ARG A 111 20.85 -9.02 -16.52
C ARG A 111 21.08 -10.37 -17.22
N GLY A 112 20.07 -11.23 -17.29
CA GLY A 112 20.14 -12.54 -17.96
C GLY A 112 20.62 -13.67 -17.06
N GLU A 113 20.64 -13.49 -15.72
CA GLU A 113 20.90 -14.60 -14.81
C GLU A 113 19.74 -15.60 -14.86
N ASP A 114 20.07 -16.89 -14.91
CA ASP A 114 19.09 -17.98 -14.93
C ASP A 114 18.60 -18.26 -13.50
N LEU A 115 17.56 -17.52 -13.11
CA LEU A 115 16.98 -17.55 -11.76
C LEU A 115 15.47 -17.75 -11.83
N ALA A 116 14.96 -18.66 -11.00
CA ALA A 116 13.53 -18.81 -10.81
C ALA A 116 12.94 -17.60 -10.06
N ALA A 117 11.77 -17.16 -10.51
CA ALA A 117 10.98 -16.15 -9.83
C ALA A 117 10.51 -16.66 -8.45
N ASP A 118 10.69 -15.85 -7.43
CA ASP A 118 10.10 -16.11 -6.12
C ASP A 118 8.57 -15.90 -6.12
N SER A 119 7.92 -16.15 -4.99
CA SER A 119 6.46 -16.03 -4.89
C SER A 119 5.95 -14.60 -5.14
N LEU A 120 6.74 -13.58 -4.77
CA LEU A 120 6.38 -12.18 -4.97
C LEU A 120 6.44 -11.83 -6.45
N LEU A 121 7.53 -12.20 -7.12
CA LEU A 121 7.72 -11.94 -8.54
C LEU A 121 6.71 -12.72 -9.39
N ARG A 122 6.40 -13.98 -9.07
CA ARG A 122 5.37 -14.75 -9.78
C ARG A 122 4.00 -14.08 -9.67
N ARG A 123 3.61 -13.62 -8.48
CA ARG A 123 2.30 -12.98 -8.24
C ARG A 123 2.17 -11.66 -9.01
N ILE A 124 3.19 -10.80 -8.96
CA ILE A 124 3.15 -9.51 -9.67
C ILE A 124 3.22 -9.70 -11.18
N PHE A 125 3.97 -10.69 -11.69
CA PHE A 125 4.04 -11.04 -13.09
C PHE A 125 2.67 -11.50 -13.62
N THR A 126 2.01 -12.40 -12.90
CA THR A 126 0.66 -12.89 -13.26
C THR A 126 -0.37 -11.76 -13.25
N ALA A 127 -0.35 -10.89 -12.22
CA ALA A 127 -1.21 -9.71 -12.16
C ALA A 127 -0.93 -8.74 -13.32
N SER A 128 0.34 -8.56 -13.70
CA SER A 128 0.72 -7.71 -14.81
C SER A 128 0.22 -8.24 -16.16
N LEU A 129 0.25 -9.55 -16.39
CA LEU A 129 -0.34 -10.17 -17.58
C LEU A 129 -1.86 -9.93 -17.66
N HIS A 130 -2.55 -10.06 -16.52
CA HIS A 130 -3.98 -9.81 -16.43
C HIS A 130 -4.32 -8.35 -16.76
N VAL A 131 -3.65 -7.38 -16.10
CA VAL A 131 -3.89 -5.94 -16.36
C VAL A 131 -3.47 -5.54 -17.78
N ASN A 132 -2.41 -6.13 -18.32
CA ASN A 132 -2.01 -5.92 -19.72
C ASN A 132 -3.15 -6.29 -20.70
N ALA A 133 -3.76 -7.45 -20.49
CA ALA A 133 -4.88 -7.91 -21.32
C ALA A 133 -6.13 -6.99 -21.16
N GLU A 134 -6.51 -6.66 -19.94
CA GLU A 134 -7.67 -5.78 -19.65
C GLU A 134 -7.48 -4.36 -20.17
N SER A 135 -6.24 -3.85 -20.15
CA SER A 135 -5.89 -2.50 -20.61
C SER A 135 -5.54 -2.43 -22.12
N ASN A 136 -5.72 -3.53 -22.88
CA ASN A 136 -5.30 -3.62 -24.29
C ASN A 136 -3.84 -3.21 -24.51
N GLY A 137 -2.95 -3.62 -23.58
CA GLY A 137 -1.52 -3.34 -23.67
C GLY A 137 -1.07 -1.97 -23.17
N ALA A 138 -1.96 -1.12 -22.63
CA ALA A 138 -1.60 0.17 -22.08
C ALA A 138 -0.76 0.05 -20.80
N PHE A 139 -0.93 -1.04 -20.04
CA PHE A 139 -0.05 -1.43 -18.96
C PHE A 139 0.92 -2.52 -19.42
N ASP A 140 2.22 -2.25 -19.41
CA ASP A 140 3.24 -3.24 -19.76
C ASP A 140 4.54 -2.97 -18.98
N PRO A 141 4.91 -3.81 -18.02
CA PRO A 141 6.16 -3.63 -17.27
C PRO A 141 7.42 -3.87 -18.10
N THR A 142 7.31 -4.40 -19.33
CA THR A 142 8.46 -4.53 -20.23
C THR A 142 8.80 -3.25 -20.98
N VAL A 143 8.06 -2.15 -20.72
CA VAL A 143 8.33 -0.80 -21.24
C VAL A 143 9.64 -0.18 -20.68
N ALA A 144 10.29 -0.84 -19.72
CA ALA A 144 11.49 -0.36 -19.03
C ALA A 144 12.59 0.20 -19.94
N PRO A 145 12.99 -0.46 -21.04
CA PRO A 145 14.01 0.07 -21.95
C PRO A 145 13.59 1.39 -22.62
N LEU A 146 12.31 1.56 -22.94
CA LEU A 146 11.77 2.81 -23.48
C LEU A 146 11.75 3.93 -22.43
N VAL A 147 11.35 3.61 -21.19
CA VAL A 147 11.37 4.57 -20.05
C VAL A 147 12.79 5.05 -19.79
N ASN A 148 13.79 4.16 -19.85
CA ASN A 148 15.21 4.50 -19.78
C ASN A 148 15.64 5.39 -20.95
N LEU A 149 15.23 5.05 -22.19
CA LEU A 149 15.55 5.80 -23.40
C LEU A 149 15.03 7.25 -23.33
N TRP A 150 13.80 7.46 -22.84
CA TRP A 150 13.21 8.78 -22.61
C TRP A 150 13.74 9.48 -21.36
N GLY A 151 14.64 8.82 -20.60
CA GLY A 151 15.34 9.36 -19.44
C GLY A 151 14.49 9.51 -18.18
N PHE A 152 13.38 8.78 -18.07
CA PHE A 152 12.55 8.69 -16.85
C PHE A 152 12.88 7.46 -15.99
N GLY A 153 13.72 6.55 -16.48
CA GLY A 153 14.12 5.34 -15.80
C GLY A 153 15.40 5.47 -14.97
N TYR A 154 15.93 4.34 -14.54
CA TYR A 154 17.16 4.22 -13.76
C TYR A 154 18.45 4.34 -14.63
N ARG A 155 18.32 4.31 -15.95
CA ARG A 155 19.39 4.65 -16.92
C ARG A 155 18.93 5.85 -17.74
N ASN A 156 19.67 6.95 -17.72
CA ASN A 156 19.29 8.18 -18.43
C ASN A 156 20.17 8.39 -19.66
N SER A 157 19.56 8.51 -20.85
CA SER A 157 20.28 8.79 -22.11
C SER A 157 20.58 10.27 -22.35
N GLY A 158 19.92 11.17 -21.61
CA GLY A 158 20.17 12.62 -21.66
C GLY A 158 19.69 13.36 -22.92
N THR A 159 19.24 12.66 -23.96
CA THR A 159 18.80 13.25 -25.24
C THR A 159 17.41 12.76 -25.63
N GLU A 160 16.65 13.56 -26.39
CA GLU A 160 15.36 13.13 -26.96
C GLU A 160 15.60 12.02 -27.99
N PRO A 161 14.90 10.87 -27.87
CA PRO A 161 15.13 9.73 -28.76
C PRO A 161 14.73 9.98 -30.21
N SER A 162 15.56 9.53 -31.15
CA SER A 162 15.16 9.45 -32.55
C SER A 162 14.15 8.31 -32.79
N GLN A 163 13.37 8.37 -33.88
CA GLN A 163 12.46 7.29 -34.26
C GLN A 163 13.20 5.94 -34.41
N GLY A 164 14.37 5.94 -35.03
CA GLY A 164 15.16 4.71 -35.20
C GLY A 164 15.60 4.08 -33.88
N MET A 165 15.86 4.88 -32.83
CA MET A 165 16.14 4.35 -31.49
C MET A 165 14.89 3.71 -30.87
N ILE A 166 13.72 4.33 -31.02
CA ILE A 166 12.45 3.78 -30.55
C ILE A 166 12.17 2.46 -31.26
N ASP A 167 12.26 2.44 -32.60
CA ASP A 167 12.00 1.27 -33.44
C ASP A 167 12.93 0.09 -33.10
N SER A 168 14.16 0.38 -32.67
CA SER A 168 15.11 -0.66 -32.24
C SER A 168 14.75 -1.33 -30.92
N ILE A 169 14.02 -0.61 -30.04
CA ILE A 169 13.64 -1.11 -28.70
C ILE A 169 12.24 -1.73 -28.70
N MET A 170 11.32 -1.24 -29.53
CA MET A 170 9.94 -1.75 -29.59
C MET A 170 9.83 -3.30 -29.66
N PRO A 171 10.68 -4.04 -30.39
CA PRO A 171 10.65 -5.49 -30.41
C PRO A 171 10.89 -6.15 -29.04
N LEU A 172 11.51 -5.45 -28.08
CA LEU A 172 11.80 -5.95 -26.72
C LEU A 172 10.59 -5.79 -25.78
N VAL A 173 9.61 -4.98 -26.14
CA VAL A 173 8.42 -4.68 -25.34
C VAL A 173 7.30 -5.66 -25.68
N GLY A 174 6.57 -6.12 -24.68
CA GLY A 174 5.41 -6.99 -24.81
C GLY A 174 5.38 -8.14 -23.80
N ILE A 175 4.86 -7.85 -22.58
CA ILE A 175 4.71 -8.88 -21.52
C ILE A 175 3.80 -10.03 -21.96
N ALA A 176 2.81 -9.78 -22.83
CA ALA A 176 1.92 -10.81 -23.38
C ALA A 176 2.65 -11.94 -24.12
N SER A 177 3.89 -11.69 -24.56
CA SER A 177 4.76 -12.69 -25.19
C SER A 177 5.78 -13.31 -24.23
N CYS A 178 5.64 -13.05 -22.92
CA CYS A 178 6.45 -13.65 -21.86
C CYS A 178 5.57 -14.64 -21.06
N SER A 179 6.19 -15.62 -20.42
CA SER A 179 5.49 -16.63 -19.62
C SER A 179 6.33 -17.10 -18.44
N LEU A 180 5.73 -17.81 -17.52
CA LEU A 180 6.42 -18.58 -16.48
C LEU A 180 6.47 -20.05 -16.91
N ASP A 181 7.64 -20.67 -16.84
CA ASP A 181 7.78 -22.10 -17.05
C ASP A 181 7.36 -22.88 -15.77
N PRO A 182 7.26 -24.22 -15.82
CA PRO A 182 6.91 -25.04 -14.66
C PRO A 182 7.85 -24.89 -13.46
N ASP A 183 9.15 -24.62 -13.72
CA ASP A 183 10.18 -24.44 -12.69
C ASP A 183 10.17 -23.01 -12.13
N GLY A 184 9.43 -22.11 -12.77
CA GLY A 184 9.21 -20.72 -12.38
C GLY A 184 10.18 -19.72 -12.95
N HIS A 185 10.92 -20.06 -14.01
CA HIS A 185 11.72 -19.09 -14.75
C HIS A 185 10.82 -18.25 -15.65
N ILE A 186 11.16 -16.97 -15.79
CA ILE A 186 10.46 -16.10 -16.72
C ILE A 186 11.05 -16.30 -18.12
N LEU A 187 10.23 -16.88 -19.00
CA LEU A 187 10.55 -16.99 -20.43
C LEU A 187 10.27 -15.63 -21.07
N LYS A 188 11.33 -14.92 -21.44
CA LYS A 188 11.27 -13.59 -22.03
C LYS A 188 10.92 -13.67 -23.52
N LYS A 189 10.22 -12.65 -24.05
CA LYS A 189 9.97 -12.45 -25.48
C LYS A 189 11.29 -12.42 -26.28
N SER A 190 12.31 -11.77 -25.72
CA SER A 190 13.65 -11.63 -26.28
C SER A 190 14.68 -11.59 -25.14
N PRO A 191 15.94 -12.00 -25.33
CA PRO A 191 16.98 -11.86 -24.31
C PRO A 191 17.15 -10.42 -23.79
N GLY A 192 16.87 -9.41 -24.62
CA GLY A 192 16.92 -7.99 -24.24
C GLY A 192 15.66 -7.45 -23.57
N THR A 193 14.61 -8.26 -23.38
CA THR A 193 13.42 -7.83 -22.63
C THR A 193 13.78 -7.61 -21.17
N GLU A 194 13.48 -6.42 -20.65
CA GLU A 194 13.70 -6.03 -19.24
C GLU A 194 12.37 -5.67 -18.60
N PHE A 195 12.19 -6.06 -17.33
CA PHE A 195 10.99 -5.78 -16.56
C PHE A 195 11.23 -4.64 -15.57
N ASN A 196 10.25 -3.75 -15.45
CA ASN A 196 10.14 -2.76 -14.40
C ASN A 196 8.71 -2.76 -13.86
N PHE A 197 8.53 -3.32 -12.68
CA PHE A 197 7.22 -3.39 -12.03
C PHE A 197 6.90 -2.16 -11.16
N SER A 198 7.62 -1.02 -11.27
CA SER A 198 7.40 0.15 -10.40
C SER A 198 5.98 0.71 -10.45
N ALA A 199 5.25 0.50 -11.55
CA ALA A 199 3.88 0.92 -11.77
C ALA A 199 2.80 0.02 -11.11
N ILE A 200 3.21 -0.95 -10.30
CA ILE A 200 2.33 -1.91 -9.59
C ILE A 200 2.94 -2.33 -8.24
N THR A 201 4.24 -2.09 -8.03
CA THR A 201 4.97 -2.58 -6.85
C THR A 201 4.58 -1.86 -5.57
N LYS A 202 4.27 -0.55 -5.62
CA LYS A 202 3.91 0.18 -4.40
C LYS A 202 2.56 -0.31 -3.85
N GLY A 203 1.56 -0.44 -4.71
CA GLY A 203 0.29 -1.06 -4.35
C GLY A 203 0.46 -2.49 -3.84
N TYR A 204 1.29 -3.29 -4.50
CA TYR A 204 1.60 -4.64 -4.03
C TYR A 204 2.27 -4.66 -2.66
N GLY A 205 3.18 -3.73 -2.38
CA GLY A 205 3.80 -3.56 -1.08
C GLY A 205 2.77 -3.24 0.02
N CYS A 206 1.79 -2.38 -0.27
CA CYS A 206 0.69 -2.09 0.64
C CYS A 206 -0.12 -3.37 0.95
N ASP A 207 -0.43 -4.17 -0.05
CA ASP A 207 -1.16 -5.43 0.12
C ASP A 207 -0.39 -6.43 0.96
N LEU A 208 0.92 -6.60 0.72
CA LEU A 208 1.77 -7.54 1.47
C LEU A 208 1.90 -7.13 2.94
N VAL A 209 2.03 -5.84 3.23
CA VAL A 209 1.99 -5.33 4.61
C VAL A 209 0.61 -5.59 5.22
N GLY A 210 -0.48 -5.32 4.52
CA GLY A 210 -1.84 -5.63 4.95
C GLY A 210 -2.06 -7.12 5.22
N GLU A 211 -1.55 -8.00 4.36
CA GLU A 211 -1.59 -9.46 4.56
C GLU A 211 -0.80 -9.88 5.81
N MET A 212 0.38 -9.27 6.06
CA MET A 212 1.17 -9.52 7.26
C MET A 212 0.41 -9.04 8.51
N LEU A 213 -0.19 -7.86 8.49
CA LEU A 213 -1.00 -7.33 9.59
C LEU A 213 -2.19 -8.27 9.88
N ARG A 214 -2.91 -8.73 8.86
CA ARG A 214 -4.04 -9.66 9.00
C ARG A 214 -3.61 -10.99 9.61
N ARG A 215 -2.47 -11.56 9.17
CA ARG A 215 -1.89 -12.79 9.77
C ARG A 215 -1.52 -12.61 11.24
N ASN A 216 -1.28 -11.38 11.69
CA ASN A 216 -1.05 -11.03 13.09
C ASN A 216 -2.34 -10.58 13.82
N GLY A 217 -3.52 -10.86 13.25
CA GLY A 217 -4.83 -10.60 13.86
C GLY A 217 -5.27 -9.14 13.80
N CYS A 218 -4.66 -8.30 12.94
CA CYS A 218 -5.12 -6.93 12.70
C CYS A 218 -6.18 -6.95 11.60
N GLU A 219 -7.42 -6.65 11.95
CA GLU A 219 -8.55 -6.57 11.01
C GLU A 219 -8.72 -5.14 10.47
N ASP A 220 -8.39 -4.15 11.30
CA ASP A 220 -8.53 -2.74 11.00
C ASP A 220 -7.15 -2.14 10.67
N TYR A 221 -6.94 -1.75 9.42
CA TYR A 221 -5.70 -1.08 9.01
C TYR A 221 -5.89 -0.20 7.76
N MET A 222 -5.03 0.80 7.66
CA MET A 222 -4.71 1.57 6.47
C MET A 222 -3.20 1.52 6.27
N VAL A 223 -2.75 0.97 5.16
CA VAL A 223 -1.35 0.95 4.73
C VAL A 223 -1.21 1.84 3.52
N GLU A 224 -0.52 2.94 3.65
CA GLU A 224 -0.23 3.88 2.57
C GLU A 224 1.27 3.90 2.30
N ILE A 225 1.69 3.76 1.03
CA ILE A 225 3.07 3.85 0.55
C ILE A 225 3.08 4.64 -0.75
N GLY A 226 3.57 5.89 -0.70
CA GLY A 226 3.73 6.73 -1.88
C GLY A 226 2.44 7.16 -2.57
N GLY A 227 1.31 7.11 -1.85
CA GLY A 227 -0.02 7.44 -2.35
C GLY A 227 -0.88 6.23 -2.69
N GLU A 228 -0.31 5.03 -2.79
CA GLU A 228 -1.05 3.78 -2.92
C GLU A 228 -1.48 3.28 -1.53
N ILE A 229 -2.73 2.80 -1.41
CA ILE A 229 -3.36 2.52 -0.12
C ILE A 229 -4.04 1.16 -0.13
N ALA A 230 -3.73 0.31 0.85
CA ALA A 230 -4.50 -0.89 1.17
C ALA A 230 -5.32 -0.65 2.45
N LEU A 231 -6.61 -0.94 2.39
CA LEU A 231 -7.58 -0.67 3.45
C LEU A 231 -8.27 -1.94 3.91
N SER A 232 -8.47 -2.07 5.22
CA SER A 232 -9.31 -3.10 5.81
C SER A 232 -10.05 -2.57 7.03
N GLY A 233 -11.27 -3.08 7.25
CA GLY A 233 -12.09 -2.82 8.41
C GLY A 233 -12.43 -1.34 8.59
N ARG A 234 -12.19 -0.79 9.78
CA ARG A 234 -12.67 0.54 10.18
C ARG A 234 -11.55 1.46 10.62
N ASN A 235 -11.79 2.74 10.56
CA ASN A 235 -10.89 3.77 11.08
C ASN A 235 -11.03 3.89 12.62
N PRO A 236 -10.17 4.68 13.30
CA PRO A 236 -10.25 4.88 14.77
C PRO A 236 -11.57 5.42 15.31
N ARG A 237 -12.44 5.98 14.45
CA ARG A 237 -13.78 6.48 14.81
C ARG A 237 -14.87 5.40 14.65
N GLY A 238 -14.52 4.24 14.09
CA GLY A 238 -15.47 3.16 13.81
C GLY A 238 -16.18 3.26 12.46
N ASP A 239 -15.79 4.21 11.60
CA ASP A 239 -16.31 4.42 10.27
C ASP A 239 -15.45 3.73 9.20
N LYS A 240 -15.88 3.76 7.93
CA LYS A 240 -14.99 3.48 6.79
C LYS A 240 -13.80 4.44 6.81
N TRP A 241 -12.70 4.07 6.20
CA TRP A 241 -11.55 4.95 6.02
C TRP A 241 -11.92 6.11 5.09
N HIS A 242 -11.52 7.32 5.47
CA HIS A 242 -11.73 8.53 4.69
C HIS A 242 -10.46 8.84 3.92
N ILE A 243 -10.54 8.72 2.60
CA ILE A 243 -9.41 8.94 1.71
C ILE A 243 -9.63 10.25 0.97
N MET A 244 -8.67 11.16 1.11
CA MET A 244 -8.63 12.40 0.36
C MET A 244 -8.06 12.14 -1.03
N VAL A 245 -8.76 12.60 -2.05
CA VAL A 245 -8.26 12.65 -3.42
C VAL A 245 -7.78 14.07 -3.67
N ASP A 246 -6.50 14.20 -4.04
CA ASP A 246 -5.88 15.48 -4.32
C ASP A 246 -6.33 16.04 -5.67
N ALA A 247 -6.48 17.36 -5.76
CA ALA A 247 -6.58 18.05 -7.03
C ALA A 247 -5.23 17.98 -7.77
N PRO A 248 -5.22 17.76 -9.10
CA PRO A 248 -4.00 17.65 -9.89
C PRO A 248 -3.35 19.00 -10.17
N ILE A 249 -2.90 19.69 -9.12
CA ILE A 249 -2.27 21.01 -9.19
C ILE A 249 -0.78 20.84 -9.44
N GLU A 250 -0.31 21.47 -10.52
CA GLU A 250 1.12 21.54 -10.82
C GLU A 250 1.80 22.52 -9.87
N ASN A 251 2.92 22.11 -9.28
CA ASN A 251 3.81 22.97 -8.53
C ASN A 251 5.25 22.50 -8.75
N ASP A 252 6.11 23.39 -9.26
CA ASP A 252 7.49 23.08 -9.63
C ASP A 252 8.42 22.89 -8.42
N THR A 253 7.99 23.26 -7.21
CA THR A 253 8.83 23.31 -6.02
C THR A 253 8.40 22.43 -4.88
N ALA A 254 7.14 22.02 -4.81
CA ALA A 254 6.61 21.20 -3.73
C ALA A 254 5.39 20.37 -4.16
N VAL A 255 5.18 19.22 -3.50
CA VAL A 255 3.92 18.50 -3.64
C VAL A 255 2.84 19.30 -2.91
N VAL A 256 1.83 19.79 -3.65
CA VAL A 256 0.69 20.50 -3.09
C VAL A 256 -0.44 19.50 -2.87
N HIS A 257 -0.92 19.41 -1.63
CA HIS A 257 -2.10 18.63 -1.28
C HIS A 257 -3.31 19.55 -1.16
N GLU A 258 -4.02 19.75 -2.25
CA GLU A 258 -5.30 20.46 -2.24
C GLU A 258 -6.43 19.46 -2.46
N ARG A 259 -7.40 19.50 -1.56
CA ARG A 259 -8.52 18.56 -1.56
C ARG A 259 -9.45 18.78 -2.74
N MET A 260 -9.52 17.82 -3.65
CA MET A 260 -10.57 17.75 -4.66
C MET A 260 -11.84 17.12 -4.07
N THR A 261 -11.71 15.97 -3.42
CA THR A 261 -12.82 15.26 -2.79
C THR A 261 -12.34 14.37 -1.65
N VAL A 262 -13.28 13.89 -0.83
CA VAL A 262 -13.02 12.83 0.17
C VAL A 262 -14.01 11.71 -0.05
N ILE A 263 -13.53 10.48 -0.07
CA ILE A 263 -14.33 9.26 -0.25
C ILE A 263 -14.23 8.35 0.96
N ALA A 264 -15.30 7.61 1.26
CA ALA A 264 -15.33 6.61 2.32
C ALA A 264 -15.16 5.21 1.72
N VAL A 265 -14.02 4.56 2.00
CA VAL A 265 -13.65 3.25 1.43
C VAL A 265 -13.15 2.33 2.53
N SER A 266 -13.42 1.02 2.43
CA SER A 266 -12.83 -0.03 3.27
C SER A 266 -12.77 -1.32 2.46
N ASP A 267 -11.91 -2.25 2.88
CA ASP A 267 -11.74 -3.58 2.28
C ASP A 267 -11.45 -3.51 0.77
N ALA A 268 -10.57 -2.56 0.40
CA ALA A 268 -10.20 -2.27 -0.98
C ALA A 268 -8.79 -1.66 -1.05
N GLY A 269 -8.26 -1.60 -2.26
CA GLY A 269 -7.10 -0.80 -2.60
C GLY A 269 -7.51 0.51 -3.27
N VAL A 270 -6.73 1.57 -3.04
CA VAL A 270 -6.87 2.87 -3.70
C VAL A 270 -5.51 3.32 -4.20
N ALA A 271 -5.44 3.82 -5.42
CA ALA A 271 -4.23 4.42 -5.97
C ALA A 271 -4.57 5.62 -6.85
N THR A 272 -3.66 6.59 -6.89
CA THR A 272 -3.78 7.76 -7.78
C THR A 272 -2.51 7.93 -8.60
N SER A 273 -2.63 7.80 -9.90
CA SER A 273 -1.59 8.15 -10.87
C SER A 273 -1.88 9.52 -11.49
N GLY A 274 -0.82 10.28 -11.78
CA GLY A 274 -0.97 11.61 -12.38
C GLY A 274 0.27 12.07 -13.13
N ASN A 275 0.07 12.80 -14.20
CA ASN A 275 1.13 13.34 -15.05
C ASN A 275 1.69 14.68 -14.53
N TYR A 276 0.96 15.37 -13.65
CA TYR A 276 1.29 16.69 -13.14
C TYR A 276 2.55 16.72 -12.20
N ARG A 277 2.98 15.57 -11.70
CA ARG A 277 4.13 15.47 -10.77
C ARG A 277 5.46 15.15 -11.45
N ASN A 278 5.44 14.50 -12.62
CA ASN A 278 6.64 13.96 -13.27
C ASN A 278 6.61 14.25 -14.77
N PHE A 279 7.30 15.32 -15.17
CA PHE A 279 7.41 15.72 -16.57
C PHE A 279 8.80 16.28 -16.88
N LYS A 280 9.14 16.40 -18.15
CA LYS A 280 10.32 17.09 -18.65
C LYS A 280 9.91 18.11 -19.69
N THR A 281 10.57 19.26 -19.71
CA THR A 281 10.44 20.22 -20.80
C THR A 281 11.52 19.96 -21.83
N THR A 282 11.13 19.70 -23.06
CA THR A 282 12.02 19.46 -24.22
C THR A 282 11.84 20.59 -25.25
N ALA A 283 12.64 20.57 -26.31
CA ALA A 283 12.49 21.52 -27.41
C ALA A 283 11.15 21.37 -28.15
N SER A 284 10.58 20.14 -28.15
CA SER A 284 9.27 19.81 -28.75
C SER A 284 8.06 20.09 -27.83
N GLY A 285 8.32 20.52 -26.58
CA GLY A 285 7.30 20.79 -25.58
C GLY A 285 7.45 19.95 -24.32
N ARG A 286 6.37 19.88 -23.53
CA ARG A 286 6.34 19.10 -22.29
C ARG A 286 6.04 17.64 -22.61
N ILE A 287 6.81 16.73 -22.01
CA ILE A 287 6.62 15.27 -22.10
C ILE A 287 6.43 14.66 -20.71
N TRP A 288 5.54 13.71 -20.61
CA TRP A 288 5.19 13.03 -19.38
C TRP A 288 6.04 11.76 -19.17
N HIS A 289 6.19 11.34 -17.93
CA HIS A 289 6.98 10.14 -17.60
C HIS A 289 6.29 8.82 -18.01
N THR A 290 4.98 8.85 -18.26
CA THR A 290 4.24 7.68 -18.74
C THR A 290 4.55 7.45 -20.22
N ILE A 291 5.21 6.35 -20.53
CA ILE A 291 5.54 5.95 -21.89
C ILE A 291 4.51 4.93 -22.35
N SER A 292 3.89 5.16 -23.51
CA SER A 292 2.97 4.20 -24.13
C SER A 292 3.74 2.97 -24.63
N PRO A 293 3.43 1.77 -24.14
CA PRO A 293 4.03 0.52 -24.67
C PRO A 293 3.66 0.26 -26.13
N VAL A 294 2.57 0.82 -26.60
CA VAL A 294 2.05 0.65 -27.97
C VAL A 294 2.82 1.49 -28.98
N THR A 295 3.15 2.74 -28.62
CA THR A 295 3.81 3.69 -29.55
C THR A 295 5.29 3.89 -29.26
N GLY A 296 5.78 3.47 -28.09
CA GLY A 296 7.13 3.71 -27.62
C GLY A 296 7.42 5.18 -27.29
N ARG A 297 6.40 6.05 -27.27
CA ARG A 297 6.49 7.50 -27.04
C ARG A 297 5.81 7.88 -25.73
N PRO A 298 6.12 9.06 -25.16
CA PRO A 298 5.32 9.62 -24.07
C PRO A 298 3.84 9.59 -24.43
N ALA A 299 3.00 9.11 -23.51
CA ALA A 299 1.59 8.95 -23.72
C ALA A 299 0.94 10.31 -24.03
N HIS A 300 0.17 10.36 -25.09
CA HIS A 300 -0.64 11.52 -25.44
C HIS A 300 -2.03 11.36 -24.81
N THR A 301 -2.23 11.94 -23.63
CA THR A 301 -3.45 11.84 -22.86
C THR A 301 -3.99 13.22 -22.48
N ASP A 302 -5.30 13.34 -22.38
CA ASP A 302 -6.00 14.49 -21.81
C ASP A 302 -6.19 14.38 -20.29
N LEU A 303 -5.78 13.22 -19.69
CA LEU A 303 -5.86 13.00 -18.27
C LEU A 303 -4.73 13.70 -17.51
N LEU A 304 -5.10 14.43 -16.46
CA LEU A 304 -4.18 14.95 -15.45
C LEU A 304 -3.96 13.93 -14.34
N SER A 305 -5.01 13.24 -13.88
CA SER A 305 -4.93 12.18 -12.90
C SER A 305 -6.05 11.15 -13.04
N ALA A 306 -5.76 9.96 -12.51
CA ALA A 306 -6.71 8.86 -12.38
C ALA A 306 -6.60 8.28 -10.96
N THR A 307 -7.68 8.35 -10.19
CA THR A 307 -7.83 7.68 -8.90
C THR A 307 -8.65 6.42 -9.10
N VAL A 308 -8.09 5.28 -8.75
CA VAL A 308 -8.72 3.97 -8.95
C VAL A 308 -8.92 3.27 -7.61
N ILE A 309 -10.10 2.67 -7.43
CA ILE A 309 -10.46 1.76 -6.36
C ILE A 309 -10.57 0.37 -6.96
N ALA A 310 -9.90 -0.62 -6.37
CA ALA A 310 -9.89 -2.00 -6.86
C ALA A 310 -9.94 -3.00 -5.67
N PRO A 311 -10.10 -4.30 -5.90
CA PRO A 311 -10.12 -5.31 -4.83
C PRO A 311 -8.87 -5.32 -3.94
N ASN A 312 -7.74 -4.82 -4.44
CA ASN A 312 -6.48 -4.66 -3.70
C ASN A 312 -5.67 -3.50 -4.27
N ALA A 313 -4.66 -3.04 -3.53
CA ALA A 313 -3.87 -1.87 -3.90
C ALA A 313 -2.95 -2.15 -5.12
N MET A 314 -2.49 -3.39 -5.29
CA MET A 314 -1.70 -3.79 -6.47
C MET A 314 -2.47 -3.55 -7.77
N LEU A 315 -3.72 -3.96 -7.84
CA LEU A 315 -4.57 -3.75 -9.01
C LEU A 315 -4.95 -2.28 -9.17
N ALA A 316 -5.24 -1.57 -8.08
CA ALA A 316 -5.53 -0.13 -8.13
C ALA A 316 -4.37 0.65 -8.74
N ASP A 317 -3.12 0.39 -8.33
CA ASP A 317 -1.89 1.03 -8.83
C ASP A 317 -1.70 0.75 -10.34
N ALA A 318 -1.86 -0.52 -10.75
CA ALA A 318 -1.72 -0.92 -12.15
C ALA A 318 -2.79 -0.30 -13.06
N TYR A 319 -4.06 -0.30 -12.65
CA TYR A 319 -5.14 0.31 -13.44
C TYR A 319 -5.05 1.84 -13.47
N ALA A 320 -4.65 2.47 -12.36
CA ALA A 320 -4.41 3.92 -12.35
C ALA A 320 -3.29 4.30 -13.34
N THR A 321 -2.20 3.54 -13.37
CA THR A 321 -1.13 3.72 -14.35
C THR A 321 -1.61 3.45 -15.78
N SER A 322 -2.43 2.42 -16.00
CA SER A 322 -3.02 2.12 -17.32
C SER A 322 -3.82 3.31 -17.88
N CYS A 323 -4.63 3.95 -17.03
CA CYS A 323 -5.41 5.14 -17.42
C CYS A 323 -4.52 6.26 -17.95
N MET A 324 -3.33 6.47 -17.35
CA MET A 324 -2.43 7.53 -17.77
C MET A 324 -1.76 7.28 -19.12
N ALA A 325 -1.86 6.07 -19.67
CA ALA A 325 -1.43 5.74 -21.03
C ALA A 325 -2.57 5.78 -22.07
N MET A 326 -3.78 6.17 -21.68
CA MET A 326 -5.02 6.25 -22.47
C MET A 326 -5.59 7.68 -22.48
N ASN A 327 -6.51 7.97 -23.37
CA ASN A 327 -7.38 9.14 -23.22
C ASN A 327 -8.51 8.87 -22.20
N CYS A 328 -9.20 9.92 -21.75
CA CYS A 328 -10.24 9.83 -20.73
C CYS A 328 -11.38 8.85 -21.11
N ALA A 329 -11.82 8.86 -22.35
CA ALA A 329 -12.90 7.99 -22.82
C ALA A 329 -12.50 6.51 -22.82
N GLU A 330 -11.30 6.19 -23.27
CA GLU A 330 -10.73 4.83 -23.26
C GLU A 330 -10.53 4.34 -21.83
N ALA A 331 -9.97 5.17 -20.95
CA ALA A 331 -9.76 4.86 -19.54
C ALA A 331 -11.09 4.61 -18.82
N LEU A 332 -12.09 5.46 -19.02
CA LEU A 332 -13.43 5.28 -18.46
C LEU A 332 -14.05 3.96 -18.92
N ALA A 333 -14.00 3.68 -20.22
CA ALA A 333 -14.53 2.44 -20.79
C ALA A 333 -13.82 1.19 -20.28
N MET A 334 -12.50 1.25 -20.03
CA MET A 334 -11.75 0.19 -19.40
C MET A 334 -12.25 -0.05 -17.97
N LEU A 335 -12.32 1.00 -17.15
CA LEU A 335 -12.71 0.88 -15.74
C LEU A 335 -14.16 0.39 -15.58
N GLU A 336 -15.10 0.89 -16.39
CA GLU A 336 -16.52 0.47 -16.36
C GLU A 336 -16.73 -1.02 -16.71
N ARG A 337 -15.90 -1.61 -17.58
CA ARG A 337 -16.01 -3.02 -17.94
C ARG A 337 -15.26 -3.95 -16.99
N THR A 338 -14.34 -3.42 -16.17
CA THR A 338 -13.52 -4.24 -15.26
C THR A 338 -14.25 -4.47 -13.95
N GLU A 339 -14.47 -5.74 -13.61
CA GLU A 339 -15.25 -6.11 -12.44
C GLU A 339 -14.62 -5.59 -11.14
N ARG A 340 -15.43 -4.95 -10.29
CA ARG A 340 -15.04 -4.41 -8.97
C ARG A 340 -13.93 -3.36 -9.04
N VAL A 341 -13.79 -2.68 -10.17
CA VAL A 341 -12.86 -1.57 -10.34
C VAL A 341 -13.65 -0.31 -10.62
N GLU A 342 -13.37 0.75 -9.86
CA GLU A 342 -14.03 2.05 -9.98
C GLU A 342 -12.98 3.13 -10.12
N GLY A 343 -13.30 4.21 -10.85
CA GLY A 343 -12.34 5.28 -11.06
C GLY A 343 -12.92 6.68 -11.08
N LEU A 344 -12.08 7.63 -10.72
CA LEU A 344 -12.30 9.06 -10.88
C LEU A 344 -11.19 9.61 -11.77
N LEU A 345 -11.56 10.08 -12.95
CA LEU A 345 -10.66 10.60 -13.97
C LEU A 345 -10.76 12.13 -13.98
N VAL A 346 -9.64 12.82 -13.99
CA VAL A 346 -9.59 14.28 -14.00
C VAL A 346 -8.89 14.77 -15.26
N THR A 347 -9.57 15.63 -16.00
CA THR A 347 -9.07 16.32 -17.20
C THR A 347 -9.01 17.82 -16.98
N LEU A 348 -8.19 18.53 -17.76
CA LEU A 348 -8.18 19.99 -17.82
C LEU A 348 -9.08 20.45 -18.98
N ASN A 349 -9.99 21.37 -18.70
CA ASN A 349 -10.70 22.08 -19.75
C ASN A 349 -9.77 23.16 -20.35
N PRO A 350 -9.38 23.05 -21.65
CA PRO A 350 -8.43 24.00 -22.25
C PRO A 350 -8.94 25.41 -22.35
N SER A 351 -10.28 25.62 -22.32
CA SER A 351 -10.89 26.93 -22.55
C SER A 351 -10.86 27.86 -21.34
N ASP A 352 -10.90 27.28 -20.11
CA ASP A 352 -11.02 28.07 -18.87
C ASP A 352 -10.07 27.56 -17.75
N SER A 353 -9.24 26.57 -18.05
CA SER A 353 -8.31 25.94 -17.11
C SER A 353 -8.99 25.35 -15.86
N THR A 354 -10.27 24.98 -15.95
CA THR A 354 -10.99 24.29 -14.88
C THR A 354 -10.77 22.77 -14.96
N PHE A 355 -10.88 22.10 -13.82
CA PHE A 355 -10.84 20.64 -13.78
C PHE A 355 -12.21 20.05 -14.04
N THR A 356 -12.28 19.07 -14.94
CA THR A 356 -13.47 18.23 -15.13
C THR A 356 -13.20 16.85 -14.55
N ALA A 357 -14.07 16.41 -13.64
CA ALA A 357 -14.01 15.09 -13.02
C ALA A 357 -15.08 14.18 -13.61
N THR A 358 -14.65 13.04 -14.17
CA THR A 358 -15.51 11.98 -14.69
C THR A 358 -15.30 10.72 -13.87
N ALA A 359 -16.38 10.17 -13.32
CA ALA A 359 -16.31 8.98 -12.47
C ALA A 359 -17.07 7.81 -13.11
N THR A 360 -16.64 6.59 -12.82
CA THR A 360 -17.41 5.38 -13.11
C THR A 360 -18.72 5.35 -12.32
N THR A 361 -19.67 4.56 -12.78
CA THR A 361 -21.04 4.49 -12.22
C THR A 361 -21.05 4.08 -10.74
N GLY A 362 -20.14 3.18 -10.32
CA GLY A 362 -20.03 2.68 -8.94
C GLY A 362 -19.09 3.46 -8.05
N PHE A 363 -18.42 4.52 -8.53
CA PHE A 363 -17.47 5.28 -7.73
C PHE A 363 -18.15 5.91 -6.49
N PRO A 364 -17.53 5.84 -5.30
CA PRO A 364 -18.11 6.36 -4.07
C PRO A 364 -18.43 7.85 -4.16
N LYS A 365 -19.61 8.23 -3.64
CA LYS A 365 -19.99 9.65 -3.55
C LYS A 365 -19.05 10.39 -2.59
N ALA A 366 -18.77 11.65 -2.91
CA ALA A 366 -18.02 12.55 -2.04
C ALA A 366 -18.67 12.66 -0.65
N LEU A 367 -17.86 12.61 0.39
CA LEU A 367 -18.31 12.98 1.73
C LEU A 367 -18.50 14.49 1.79
N ARG A 368 -19.62 14.93 2.37
CA ARG A 368 -19.96 16.35 2.56
C ARG A 368 -19.21 16.97 3.71
#